data_30544c006130a53a2a90dc91c6aa0ecc
#
_entry.id   30544c006130a53a2a90dc91c6aa0ecc
#
_cell.length_a   1.000
_cell.length_b   1.000
_cell.length_c   1.000
_cell.angle_alpha   90.00
_cell.angle_beta   90.00
_cell.angle_gamma   90.00
#
_symmetry.space_group_name_H-M   'P 1'
#
loop_
_entity.id
_entity.type
_entity.pdbx_description
1 polymer ?
#
loop_
_entity_poly.entity_id
_entity_poly.type
_entity_poly.pdbx_seq_one_letter_code
_entity_poly.pdbx_strand_id
1 'polypeptide(L)'
;NMKNIHVHYGNRMLADVEQADRDTVSVGTHRVDEVWISPHYEISTNYFKTFYKTEKVFILPYMWSPKYIDIHESIWNKAGKTCRYDPGRPKKIAVVEPNLNMTKSCVPAIMLVEEYYNSYFDIFQQLNVYCSSRIRDKRYFKSLMWNLEIIKNQKVVFCDREKISKVFSHDCNVVVSHQLLNALNYTYLEALYF
;
A
#
# COMPACT_ATOMS: atom_id res chain seq x y z
N ASN A 1 14.23 4.33 35.15
CA ASN A 1 13.19 3.45 34.65
C ASN A 1 12.95 3.74 33.17
N MET A 2 13.22 2.79 32.30
CA MET A 2 12.87 2.91 30.89
C MET A 2 11.37 2.69 30.73
N LYS A 3 10.73 3.54 29.90
CA LYS A 3 9.32 3.45 29.55
C LYS A 3 9.18 2.65 28.28
N ASN A 4 8.29 1.67 28.28
CA ASN A 4 8.00 0.85 27.11
C ASN A 4 6.77 1.41 26.38
N ILE A 5 6.97 1.97 25.17
CA ILE A 5 5.93 2.59 24.35
C ILE A 5 5.80 1.78 23.06
N HIS A 6 4.59 1.30 22.78
CA HIS A 6 4.28 0.69 21.49
C HIS A 6 3.58 1.68 20.56
N VAL A 7 4.10 1.80 19.34
CA VAL A 7 3.57 2.72 18.32
C VAL A 7 2.96 1.92 17.17
N HIS A 8 1.71 2.20 16.84
CA HIS A 8 0.96 1.53 15.78
C HIS A 8 0.54 2.52 14.70
N TYR A 9 1.14 2.39 13.51
CA TYR A 9 0.77 3.12 12.30
C TYR A 9 -0.15 2.34 11.37
N GLY A 10 -0.35 1.05 11.61
CA GLY A 10 -1.19 0.15 10.82
C GLY A 10 -2.40 -0.36 11.59
N ASN A 11 -3.38 -0.92 10.90
CA ASN A 11 -4.57 -1.51 11.53
C ASN A 11 -4.21 -2.84 12.20
N ARG A 12 -3.72 -2.75 13.42
CA ARG A 12 -3.30 -3.91 14.22
C ARG A 12 -4.45 -4.86 14.49
N MET A 13 -5.62 -4.35 14.84
CA MET A 13 -6.78 -5.19 15.14
C MET A 13 -7.14 -6.10 13.97
N LEU A 14 -7.22 -5.55 12.74
CA LEU A 14 -7.50 -6.37 11.56
C LEU A 14 -6.38 -7.36 11.25
N ALA A 15 -5.11 -6.94 11.44
CA ALA A 15 -3.98 -7.84 11.25
C ALA A 15 -4.02 -9.02 12.23
N ASP A 16 -4.38 -8.80 13.48
CA ASP A 16 -4.50 -9.87 14.48
C ASP A 16 -5.67 -10.80 14.18
N VAL A 17 -6.83 -10.27 13.78
CA VAL A 17 -7.98 -11.09 13.35
C VAL A 17 -7.63 -11.97 12.16
N GLU A 18 -6.94 -11.43 11.15
CA GLU A 18 -6.53 -12.18 9.98
C GLU A 18 -5.48 -13.25 10.31
N GLN A 19 -4.55 -12.94 11.22
CA GLN A 19 -3.48 -13.86 11.61
C GLN A 19 -3.92 -14.93 12.59
N ALA A 20 -5.00 -14.71 13.33
CA ALA A 20 -5.55 -15.71 14.25
C ALA A 20 -5.90 -17.04 13.56
N ASP A 21 -6.23 -16.97 12.25
CA ASP A 21 -6.52 -18.15 11.42
C ASP A 21 -5.25 -18.80 10.81
N ARG A 22 -4.07 -18.17 10.94
CA ARG A 22 -2.87 -18.58 10.21
C ARG A 22 -1.83 -19.31 11.04
N ASP A 23 -2.02 -19.44 12.32
CA ASP A 23 -1.11 -20.15 13.26
C ASP A 23 0.35 -19.69 13.19
N THR A 24 0.62 -18.46 12.76
CA THR A 24 1.96 -18.08 12.30
C THR A 24 2.74 -17.14 13.19
N VAL A 25 2.17 -16.51 14.22
CA VAL A 25 2.94 -15.59 15.05
C VAL A 25 2.48 -15.59 16.50
N SER A 26 3.42 -15.95 17.39
CA SER A 26 3.32 -15.59 18.81
C SER A 26 3.33 -14.07 18.93
N VAL A 27 2.18 -13.49 19.18
CA VAL A 27 2.08 -12.09 19.55
C VAL A 27 2.57 -11.98 21.00
N GLY A 28 3.79 -11.48 21.19
CA GLY A 28 4.31 -11.22 22.53
C GLY A 28 3.37 -10.27 23.29
N THR A 29 2.68 -10.78 24.28
CA THR A 29 1.83 -10.04 25.20
C THR A 29 2.70 -9.32 26.25
N HIS A 30 3.69 -8.56 25.81
CA HIS A 30 4.50 -7.79 26.74
C HIS A 30 3.67 -6.63 27.28
N ARG A 31 3.67 -6.50 28.61
CA ARG A 31 3.11 -5.32 29.25
C ARG A 31 3.83 -4.07 28.74
N VAL A 32 3.06 -3.13 28.25
CA VAL A 32 3.57 -1.83 27.80
C VAL A 32 3.07 -0.72 28.71
N ASP A 33 3.84 0.34 28.85
CA ASP A 33 3.47 1.49 29.67
C ASP A 33 2.48 2.39 28.93
N GLU A 34 2.66 2.53 27.62
CA GLU A 34 1.79 3.34 26.74
C GLU A 34 1.66 2.72 25.36
N VAL A 35 0.52 2.99 24.73
CA VAL A 35 0.28 2.66 23.32
C VAL A 35 -0.03 3.95 22.57
N TRP A 36 0.63 4.18 21.46
CA TRP A 36 0.40 5.32 20.58
C TRP A 36 -0.16 4.82 19.24
N ILE A 37 -1.30 5.34 18.85
CA ILE A 37 -2.03 4.92 17.65
C ILE A 37 -2.27 6.10 16.72
N SER A 38 -2.34 5.83 15.41
CA SER A 38 -2.71 6.85 14.43
C SER A 38 -4.18 7.29 14.59
N PRO A 39 -4.56 8.53 14.23
CA PRO A 39 -5.89 9.09 14.49
C PRO A 39 -7.05 8.23 13.96
N HIS A 40 -6.92 7.67 12.77
CA HIS A 40 -7.98 6.84 12.16
C HIS A 40 -8.18 5.47 12.84
N TYR A 41 -7.35 5.11 13.82
CA TYR A 41 -7.53 3.92 14.66
C TYR A 41 -8.11 4.24 16.05
N GLU A 42 -8.53 5.48 16.29
CA GLU A 42 -9.14 5.89 17.56
C GLU A 42 -10.33 5.01 17.95
N ILE A 43 -11.12 4.59 16.96
CA ILE A 43 -12.24 3.65 17.15
C ILE A 43 -11.79 2.30 17.76
N SER A 44 -10.54 1.92 17.59
CA SER A 44 -9.94 0.69 18.12
C SER A 44 -9.27 0.88 19.49
N THR A 45 -9.43 2.01 20.14
CA THR A 45 -8.78 2.33 21.44
C THR A 45 -9.02 1.25 22.50
N ASN A 46 -10.25 0.78 22.64
CA ASN A 46 -10.59 -0.27 23.61
C ASN A 46 -9.91 -1.60 23.31
N TYR A 47 -9.74 -1.94 22.02
CA TYR A 47 -8.96 -3.11 21.61
C TYR A 47 -7.51 -2.99 22.12
N PHE A 48 -6.85 -1.86 21.91
CA PHE A 48 -5.48 -1.64 22.36
C PHE A 48 -5.34 -1.66 23.89
N LYS A 49 -6.29 -1.04 24.61
CA LYS A 49 -6.31 -1.08 26.08
C LYS A 49 -6.38 -2.51 26.60
N THR A 50 -7.29 -3.30 26.06
CA THR A 50 -7.49 -4.70 26.46
C THR A 50 -6.30 -5.56 26.11
N PHE A 51 -5.80 -5.44 24.89
CA PHE A 51 -4.71 -6.26 24.38
C PHE A 51 -3.39 -6.02 25.13
N TYR A 52 -3.03 -4.75 25.34
CA TYR A 52 -1.80 -4.37 26.03
C TYR A 52 -1.93 -4.19 27.54
N LYS A 53 -3.13 -4.37 28.08
CA LYS A 53 -3.42 -4.19 29.51
C LYS A 53 -2.94 -2.83 30.06
N THR A 54 -3.20 -1.76 29.33
CA THR A 54 -2.87 -0.38 29.68
C THR A 54 -4.03 0.57 29.41
N GLU A 55 -4.28 1.50 30.31
CA GLU A 55 -5.25 2.57 30.08
C GLU A 55 -4.67 3.74 29.27
N LYS A 56 -3.36 3.75 29.05
CA LYS A 56 -2.63 4.86 28.42
C LYS A 56 -2.53 4.62 26.91
N VAL A 57 -3.60 4.92 26.19
CA VAL A 57 -3.62 4.94 24.73
C VAL A 57 -3.73 6.38 24.25
N PHE A 58 -2.78 6.80 23.42
CA PHE A 58 -2.68 8.18 22.93
C PHE A 58 -2.78 8.21 21.41
N ILE A 59 -3.38 9.28 20.90
CA ILE A 59 -3.41 9.55 19.46
C ILE A 59 -2.10 10.23 19.05
N LEU A 60 -1.38 9.60 18.12
CA LEU A 60 -0.16 10.13 17.55
C LEU A 60 -0.49 10.79 16.21
N PRO A 61 -0.16 12.08 16.01
CA PRO A 61 -0.40 12.73 14.73
C PRO A 61 0.42 12.06 13.60
N TYR A 62 -0.06 12.19 12.37
CA TYR A 62 0.69 11.74 11.22
C TYR A 62 1.98 12.54 11.07
N MET A 63 3.07 11.81 10.92
CA MET A 63 4.38 12.39 10.63
C MET A 63 4.78 11.99 9.20
N TRP A 64 4.81 12.95 8.31
CA TRP A 64 5.28 12.78 6.95
C TRP A 64 6.13 13.98 6.54
N SER A 65 7.13 13.74 5.72
CA SER A 65 8.00 14.78 5.16
C SER A 65 8.42 14.39 3.75
N PRO A 66 8.39 15.32 2.79
CA PRO A 66 8.84 15.06 1.43
C PRO A 66 10.36 14.90 1.32
N LYS A 67 11.12 15.21 2.35
CA LYS A 67 12.59 15.27 2.31
C LYS A 67 13.26 14.07 1.64
N TYR A 68 12.78 12.86 1.93
CA TYR A 68 13.34 11.65 1.28
C TYR A 68 12.94 11.53 -0.18
N ILE A 69 11.75 12.00 -0.53
CA ILE A 69 11.24 12.02 -1.90
C ILE A 69 12.07 13.01 -2.71
N ASP A 70 12.32 14.22 -2.19
CA ASP A 70 13.12 15.26 -2.84
C ASP A 70 14.56 14.77 -3.13
N ILE A 71 15.17 14.03 -2.20
CA ILE A 71 16.48 13.43 -2.41
C ILE A 71 16.43 12.45 -3.59
N HIS A 72 15.43 11.58 -3.63
CA HIS A 72 15.29 10.61 -4.72
C HIS A 72 14.92 11.28 -6.05
N GLU A 73 14.04 12.29 -6.05
CA GLU A 73 13.70 13.07 -7.23
C GLU A 73 14.95 13.74 -7.80
N SER A 74 15.79 14.31 -6.96
CA SER A 74 17.05 14.92 -7.41
C SER A 74 17.99 13.94 -8.12
N ILE A 75 18.02 12.68 -7.69
CA ILE A 75 18.79 11.61 -8.35
C ILE A 75 18.22 11.33 -9.75
N TRP A 76 16.89 11.21 -9.87
CA TRP A 76 16.24 10.94 -11.15
C TRP A 76 16.38 12.12 -12.12
N ASN A 77 16.25 13.34 -11.62
CA ASN A 77 16.44 14.55 -12.44
C ASN A 77 17.86 14.62 -13.04
N LYS A 78 18.89 14.24 -12.28
CA LYS A 78 20.26 14.13 -12.80
C LYS A 78 20.39 13.07 -13.90
N ALA A 79 19.55 12.06 -13.88
CA ALA A 79 19.49 11.02 -14.92
C ALA A 79 18.53 11.39 -16.09
N GLY A 80 18.06 12.65 -16.16
CA GLY A 80 17.14 13.11 -17.20
C GLY A 80 15.71 12.60 -17.09
N LYS A 81 15.30 12.16 -15.90
CA LYS A 81 13.96 11.62 -15.63
C LYS A 81 13.24 12.49 -14.60
N THR A 82 11.92 12.60 -14.72
CA THR A 82 11.11 13.36 -13.77
C THR A 82 10.06 12.48 -13.13
N CYS A 83 9.77 12.71 -11.84
CA CYS A 83 8.65 12.09 -11.12
C CYS A 83 7.36 12.92 -11.26
N ARG A 84 7.44 14.13 -11.79
CA ARG A 84 6.28 15.04 -11.88
C ARG A 84 5.27 14.56 -12.91
N TYR A 85 4.00 14.71 -12.55
CA TYR A 85 2.90 14.35 -13.42
C TYR A 85 2.90 15.18 -14.71
N ASP A 86 2.75 14.50 -15.85
CA ASP A 86 2.60 15.10 -17.16
C ASP A 86 1.32 14.56 -17.82
N PRO A 87 0.30 15.41 -18.04
CA PRO A 87 -0.96 14.96 -18.65
C PRO A 87 -0.80 14.50 -20.10
N GLY A 88 0.24 14.93 -20.80
CA GLY A 88 0.54 14.56 -22.19
C GLY A 88 1.12 13.17 -22.34
N ARG A 89 1.61 12.57 -21.27
CA ARG A 89 2.16 11.20 -21.31
C ARG A 89 1.07 10.14 -21.40
N PRO A 90 1.33 9.02 -22.10
CA PRO A 90 0.43 7.88 -22.11
C PRO A 90 0.14 7.38 -20.69
N LYS A 91 -1.10 6.95 -20.44
CA LYS A 91 -1.53 6.53 -19.10
C LYS A 91 -0.99 5.13 -18.78
N LYS A 92 0.06 5.10 -17.97
CA LYS A 92 0.58 3.89 -17.33
C LYS A 92 0.18 3.89 -15.88
N ILE A 93 -0.57 2.90 -15.48
CA ILE A 93 -1.14 2.78 -14.14
C ILE A 93 -0.23 1.94 -13.26
N ALA A 94 -0.03 2.37 -12.02
CA ALA A 94 0.62 1.60 -10.98
C ALA A 94 -0.39 1.16 -9.91
N VAL A 95 -0.31 -0.11 -9.52
CA VAL A 95 -0.89 -0.63 -8.28
C VAL A 95 0.28 -1.01 -7.38
N VAL A 96 0.40 -0.36 -6.23
CA VAL A 96 1.57 -0.48 -5.35
C VAL A 96 1.25 -1.13 -3.99
N GLU A 97 0.20 -1.92 -3.95
CA GLU A 97 -0.23 -2.59 -2.72
C GLU A 97 0.76 -3.68 -2.30
N PRO A 98 1.15 -3.73 -1.01
CA PRO A 98 2.18 -4.68 -0.54
C PRO A 98 1.72 -6.14 -0.52
N ASN A 99 0.43 -6.43 -0.69
CA ASN A 99 -0.14 -7.78 -0.74
C ASN A 99 0.21 -8.66 0.46
N LEU A 100 0.26 -8.05 1.65
CA LEU A 100 0.61 -8.74 2.90
C LEU A 100 -0.62 -9.34 3.59
N ASN A 101 -1.75 -8.67 3.46
CA ASN A 101 -3.01 -9.01 4.10
C ASN A 101 -4.20 -8.43 3.30
N MET A 102 -5.42 -8.74 3.73
CA MET A 102 -6.64 -8.29 3.07
C MET A 102 -6.79 -6.76 3.02
N THR A 103 -6.23 -6.04 4.00
CA THR A 103 -6.34 -4.58 4.07
C THR A 103 -5.55 -3.87 2.97
N LYS A 104 -4.55 -4.55 2.39
CA LYS A 104 -3.61 -4.01 1.40
C LYS A 104 -3.42 -5.01 0.25
N SER A 105 -4.50 -5.30 -0.47
CA SER A 105 -4.52 -6.23 -1.61
C SER A 105 -4.59 -5.47 -2.94
N CYS A 106 -3.82 -5.92 -3.93
CA CYS A 106 -3.90 -5.37 -5.28
C CYS A 106 -5.16 -5.81 -6.04
N VAL A 107 -5.86 -6.86 -5.59
CA VAL A 107 -6.98 -7.45 -6.34
C VAL A 107 -8.10 -6.45 -6.62
N PRO A 108 -8.64 -5.69 -5.65
CA PRO A 108 -9.68 -4.71 -5.93
C PRO A 108 -9.23 -3.62 -6.92
N ALA A 109 -7.98 -3.18 -6.81
CA ALA A 109 -7.43 -2.17 -7.73
C ALA A 109 -7.28 -2.73 -9.16
N ILE A 110 -6.87 -3.99 -9.33
CA ILE A 110 -6.80 -4.65 -10.64
C ILE A 110 -8.21 -4.76 -11.25
N MET A 111 -9.22 -5.16 -10.46
CA MET A 111 -10.61 -5.27 -10.94
C MET A 111 -11.17 -3.92 -11.39
N LEU A 112 -10.86 -2.85 -10.66
CA LEU A 112 -11.25 -1.50 -11.07
C LEU A 112 -10.58 -1.08 -12.39
N VAL A 113 -9.31 -1.43 -12.57
CA VAL A 113 -8.58 -1.13 -13.81
C VAL A 113 -9.10 -1.97 -14.97
N GLU A 114 -9.49 -3.21 -14.75
CA GLU A 114 -10.16 -4.06 -15.75
C GLU A 114 -11.45 -3.40 -16.26
N GLU A 115 -12.30 -2.95 -15.34
CA GLU A 115 -13.55 -2.27 -15.69
C GLU A 115 -13.30 -0.99 -16.50
N TYR A 116 -12.30 -0.20 -16.07
CA TYR A 116 -11.88 0.98 -16.80
C TYR A 116 -11.34 0.63 -18.20
N TYR A 117 -10.53 -0.40 -18.33
CA TYR A 117 -9.97 -0.86 -19.59
C TYR A 117 -11.06 -1.28 -20.59
N ASN A 118 -12.07 -2.01 -20.12
CA ASN A 118 -13.19 -2.45 -20.97
C ASN A 118 -14.00 -1.25 -21.51
N SER A 119 -14.02 -0.14 -20.79
CA SER A 119 -14.75 1.07 -21.18
C SER A 119 -13.91 2.06 -22.03
N TYR A 120 -12.58 2.07 -21.83
CA TYR A 120 -11.68 3.11 -22.36
C TYR A 120 -10.33 2.54 -22.82
N PHE A 121 -10.35 1.47 -23.57
CA PHE A 121 -9.13 0.72 -23.96
C PHE A 121 -8.07 1.58 -24.70
N ASP A 122 -8.47 2.59 -25.46
CA ASP A 122 -7.57 3.44 -26.25
C ASP A 122 -6.65 4.34 -25.40
N ILE A 123 -7.09 4.70 -24.20
CA ILE A 123 -6.35 5.61 -23.32
C ILE A 123 -5.37 4.83 -22.43
N PHE A 124 -5.61 3.54 -22.27
CA PHE A 124 -4.86 2.68 -21.38
C PHE A 124 -3.65 2.06 -22.08
N GLN A 125 -2.45 2.38 -21.59
CA GLN A 125 -1.24 1.79 -22.14
C GLN A 125 -0.83 0.50 -21.42
N GLN A 126 -0.71 0.55 -20.11
CA GLN A 126 -0.18 -0.56 -19.30
C GLN A 126 -0.57 -0.43 -17.83
N LEU A 127 -0.75 -1.55 -17.17
CA LEU A 127 -0.88 -1.69 -15.71
C LEU A 127 0.37 -2.37 -15.15
N ASN A 128 1.07 -1.72 -14.23
CA ASN A 128 2.16 -2.30 -13.46
C ASN A 128 1.68 -2.62 -12.03
N VAL A 129 1.70 -3.90 -11.67
CA VAL A 129 1.31 -4.37 -10.34
C VAL A 129 2.56 -4.65 -9.53
N TYR A 130 2.91 -3.72 -8.67
CA TYR A 130 4.10 -3.82 -7.81
C TYR A 130 3.84 -4.69 -6.57
N CYS A 131 4.91 -5.10 -5.90
CA CYS A 131 4.86 -5.99 -4.73
C CYS A 131 4.11 -7.32 -4.98
N SER A 132 4.10 -7.80 -6.21
CA SER A 132 3.32 -8.97 -6.62
C SER A 132 4.06 -10.31 -6.48
N SER A 133 5.38 -10.31 -6.21
CA SER A 133 6.22 -11.53 -6.14
C SER A 133 5.69 -12.62 -5.22
N ARG A 134 5.01 -12.24 -4.12
CA ARG A 134 4.44 -13.21 -3.17
C ARG A 134 3.19 -13.91 -3.67
N ILE A 135 2.43 -13.28 -4.56
CA ILE A 135 1.09 -13.74 -4.95
C ILE A 135 0.97 -14.15 -6.40
N ARG A 136 1.78 -13.57 -7.31
CA ARG A 136 1.67 -13.80 -8.76
C ARG A 136 1.70 -15.28 -9.16
N ASP A 137 2.44 -16.09 -8.40
CA ASP A 137 2.59 -17.53 -8.68
C ASP A 137 1.61 -18.42 -7.93
N LYS A 138 0.80 -17.86 -7.05
CA LYS A 138 -0.23 -18.61 -6.33
C LYS A 138 -1.34 -19.06 -7.27
N ARG A 139 -1.73 -20.35 -7.18
CA ARG A 139 -2.74 -20.96 -8.06
C ARG A 139 -4.05 -20.16 -8.07
N TYR A 140 -4.54 -19.77 -6.91
CA TYR A 140 -5.79 -19.01 -6.80
C TYR A 140 -5.68 -17.65 -7.48
N PHE A 141 -4.57 -16.92 -7.28
CA PHE A 141 -4.35 -15.62 -7.92
C PHE A 141 -4.30 -15.76 -9.45
N LYS A 142 -3.56 -16.73 -9.96
CA LYS A 142 -3.53 -17.03 -11.42
C LYS A 142 -4.92 -17.31 -11.96
N SER A 143 -5.71 -18.14 -11.26
CA SER A 143 -7.08 -18.46 -11.68
C SER A 143 -7.99 -17.24 -11.70
N LEU A 144 -7.84 -16.34 -10.71
CA LEU A 144 -8.60 -15.09 -10.63
C LEU A 144 -8.24 -14.13 -11.78
N MET A 145 -6.96 -14.03 -12.12
CA MET A 145 -6.47 -13.11 -13.16
C MET A 145 -6.73 -13.61 -14.59
N TRP A 146 -6.80 -14.92 -14.80
CA TRP A 146 -6.85 -15.55 -16.12
C TRP A 146 -7.98 -15.04 -17.03
N ASN A 147 -9.11 -14.67 -16.46
CA ASN A 147 -10.27 -14.23 -17.22
C ASN A 147 -10.27 -12.74 -17.58
N LEU A 148 -9.35 -11.96 -17.05
CA LEU A 148 -9.31 -10.52 -17.27
C LEU A 148 -8.80 -10.18 -18.69
N GLU A 149 -9.47 -9.25 -19.36
CA GLU A 149 -9.10 -8.82 -20.71
C GLU A 149 -7.75 -8.10 -20.72
N ILE A 150 -7.43 -7.32 -19.65
CA ILE A 150 -6.10 -6.69 -19.54
C ILE A 150 -4.96 -7.73 -19.45
N ILE A 151 -5.22 -8.92 -18.92
CA ILE A 151 -4.25 -10.02 -18.89
C ILE A 151 -4.13 -10.68 -20.26
N LYS A 152 -5.26 -11.04 -20.89
CA LYS A 152 -5.30 -11.67 -22.21
C LYS A 152 -4.62 -10.79 -23.27
N ASN A 153 -4.81 -9.49 -23.17
CA ASN A 153 -4.23 -8.49 -24.06
C ASN A 153 -2.80 -8.06 -23.67
N GLN A 154 -2.17 -8.77 -22.72
CA GLN A 154 -0.79 -8.54 -22.27
C GLN A 154 -0.52 -7.10 -21.79
N LYS A 155 -1.53 -6.46 -21.21
CA LYS A 155 -1.45 -5.08 -20.69
C LYS A 155 -0.96 -4.99 -19.25
N VAL A 156 -0.73 -6.11 -18.57
CA VAL A 156 -0.33 -6.17 -17.17
C VAL A 156 1.11 -6.68 -17.01
N VAL A 157 1.89 -5.96 -16.21
CA VAL A 157 3.22 -6.39 -15.78
C VAL A 157 3.23 -6.57 -14.27
N PHE A 158 3.59 -7.76 -13.81
CA PHE A 158 3.76 -8.07 -12.39
C PHE A 158 5.19 -7.80 -11.95
N CYS A 159 5.35 -6.78 -11.10
CA CYS A 159 6.64 -6.26 -10.68
C CYS A 159 6.94 -6.62 -9.22
N ASP A 160 8.22 -6.63 -8.87
CA ASP A 160 8.67 -6.68 -7.50
C ASP A 160 8.48 -5.34 -6.79
N ARG A 161 8.85 -5.26 -5.51
CA ARG A 161 8.73 -4.03 -4.74
C ARG A 161 9.74 -2.99 -5.23
N GLU A 162 9.25 -1.78 -5.51
CA GLU A 162 10.07 -0.65 -5.90
C GLU A 162 9.79 0.60 -5.05
N LYS A 163 10.70 1.56 -5.08
CA LYS A 163 10.49 2.87 -4.47
C LYS A 163 9.49 3.66 -5.31
N ILE A 164 8.58 4.38 -4.66
CA ILE A 164 7.54 5.16 -5.35
C ILE A 164 8.13 6.20 -6.33
N SER A 165 9.23 6.84 -5.96
CA SER A 165 9.96 7.77 -6.84
C SER A 165 10.46 7.11 -8.12
N LYS A 166 10.88 5.84 -8.06
CA LYS A 166 11.27 5.08 -9.25
C LYS A 166 10.05 4.76 -10.11
N VAL A 167 8.95 4.34 -9.49
CA VAL A 167 7.69 4.06 -10.18
C VAL A 167 7.26 5.27 -11.02
N PHE A 168 7.23 6.47 -10.45
CA PHE A 168 6.81 7.68 -11.17
C PHE A 168 7.85 8.20 -12.16
N SER A 169 9.14 8.06 -11.89
CA SER A 169 10.19 8.56 -12.79
C SER A 169 10.35 7.72 -14.05
N HIS A 170 9.95 6.46 -14.04
CA HIS A 170 10.25 5.52 -15.13
C HIS A 170 9.01 4.97 -15.80
N ASP A 171 8.05 4.51 -14.99
CA ASP A 171 7.12 3.50 -15.46
C ASP A 171 5.67 3.97 -15.47
N CYS A 172 5.25 4.80 -14.50
CA CYS A 172 3.85 5.09 -14.29
C CYS A 172 3.60 6.58 -14.01
N ASN A 173 2.41 7.04 -14.35
CA ASN A 173 1.96 8.40 -14.07
C ASN A 173 0.57 8.47 -13.42
N VAL A 174 -0.03 7.32 -13.14
CA VAL A 174 -1.30 7.18 -12.43
C VAL A 174 -1.15 6.10 -11.37
N VAL A 175 -1.67 6.31 -10.18
CA VAL A 175 -1.75 5.29 -9.13
C VAL A 175 -3.21 4.94 -8.88
N VAL A 176 -3.50 3.65 -8.88
CA VAL A 176 -4.76 3.11 -8.37
C VAL A 176 -4.45 2.30 -7.13
N SER A 177 -5.09 2.62 -6.03
CA SER A 177 -4.83 2.01 -4.73
C SER A 177 -6.14 1.70 -4.01
N HIS A 178 -6.15 0.61 -3.28
CA HIS A 178 -7.27 0.20 -2.43
C HIS A 178 -6.74 -0.31 -1.09
N GLN A 179 -7.19 0.31 0.00
CA GLN A 179 -6.85 -0.13 1.34
C GLN A 179 -8.10 -0.21 2.23
N LEU A 180 -8.45 -1.41 2.61
CA LEU A 180 -9.60 -1.67 3.46
C LEU A 180 -9.28 -1.24 4.91
N LEU A 181 -10.10 -0.32 5.45
CA LEU A 181 -9.97 0.17 6.84
C LEU A 181 -8.55 0.58 7.24
N ASN A 182 -7.80 1.14 6.29
CA ASN A 182 -6.44 1.64 6.50
C ASN A 182 -6.30 3.01 5.81
N ALA A 183 -6.99 4.00 6.35
CA ALA A 183 -7.17 5.32 5.73
C ALA A 183 -5.86 6.07 5.47
N LEU A 184 -4.81 5.83 6.26
CA LEU A 184 -3.50 6.41 5.98
C LEU A 184 -2.57 5.41 5.31
N ASN A 185 -2.19 5.76 4.09
CA ASN A 185 -1.05 5.17 3.42
C ASN A 185 -0.08 6.28 3.02
N TYR A 186 1.15 6.21 3.44
CA TYR A 186 2.19 7.19 3.05
C TYR A 186 2.33 7.29 1.53
N THR A 187 2.09 6.22 0.80
CA THR A 187 2.06 6.22 -0.67
C THR A 187 1.07 7.25 -1.24
N TYR A 188 -0.05 7.54 -0.56
CA TYR A 188 -0.99 8.57 -1.01
C TYR A 188 -0.37 9.96 -0.91
N LEU A 189 0.31 10.25 0.19
CA LEU A 189 1.01 11.52 0.38
C LEU A 189 2.15 11.66 -0.63
N GLU A 190 2.89 10.58 -0.88
CA GLU A 190 3.95 10.55 -1.88
C GLU A 190 3.40 10.76 -3.30
N ALA A 191 2.29 10.10 -3.67
CA ALA A 191 1.67 10.24 -4.97
C ALA A 191 1.07 11.64 -5.20
N LEU A 192 0.52 12.26 -4.16
CA LEU A 192 -0.03 13.61 -4.23
C LEU A 192 1.06 14.70 -4.27
N TYR A 193 2.26 14.37 -3.86
CA TYR A 193 3.39 15.29 -3.87
C TYR A 193 4.03 15.43 -5.26
N PHE A 194 4.01 14.38 -6.08
CA PHE A 194 4.54 14.38 -7.45
C PHE A 194 3.54 14.94 -8.47
#